data_6ee1e258f55e5304b09ca497db6e249f
#
_entry.id   6ee1e258f55e5304b09ca497db6e249f
#
_cell.length_a   1.000
_cell.length_b   1.000
_cell.length_c   1.000
_cell.angle_alpha   90.00
_cell.angle_beta   90.00
_cell.angle_gamma   90.00
#
_symmetry.space_group_name_H-M   'P 1'
#
loop_
_entity.id
_entity.type
_entity.pdbx_description
1 polymer ?
#
loop_
_entity_poly.entity_id
_entity_poly.type
_entity_poly.pdbx_seq_one_letter_code
_entity_poly.pdbx_strand_id
1 'polypeptide(L)'
;MQILYGGTFDPVHEGHLAIARAAAAALGHPVSLMPAADPPHRSRPGASAEQRATMLELAIADDARLRVDRRELHRPGPSFTVDTLKEVRAQQPDDCIIWLMGIDSLAQLDSWHQWQRIFDFAHVLGAERPQTR
;
A
#
# COMPACT_ATOMS: atom_id res chain seq x y z
N MET A 1 -0.07 15.21 -5.55
CA MET A 1 0.71 13.97 -5.36
C MET A 1 -0.10 12.95 -4.61
N GLN A 2 -0.11 11.72 -5.08
CA GLN A 2 -0.75 10.59 -4.43
C GLN A 2 0.33 9.63 -3.97
N ILE A 3 0.41 9.37 -2.67
CA ILE A 3 1.37 8.41 -2.11
C ILE A 3 0.58 7.23 -1.60
N LEU A 4 0.80 6.07 -2.19
CA LEU A 4 0.05 4.85 -1.91
C LEU A 4 1.00 3.80 -1.35
N TYR A 5 0.68 3.27 -0.18
CA TYR A 5 1.47 2.22 0.46
C TYR A 5 0.66 0.94 0.48
N GLY A 6 0.95 0.06 -0.46
CA GLY A 6 0.27 -1.22 -0.57
C GLY A 6 0.91 -2.27 0.31
N GLY A 7 0.10 -3.14 0.87
CA GLY A 7 0.59 -4.25 1.67
C GLY A 7 -0.53 -5.11 2.21
N THR A 8 -0.16 -6.25 2.77
CA THR A 8 -1.11 -7.14 3.41
C THR A 8 -1.54 -6.59 4.77
N PHE A 9 -0.60 -6.06 5.55
CA PHE A 9 -0.86 -5.53 6.90
C PHE A 9 -1.59 -6.55 7.78
N ASP A 10 -0.98 -7.70 7.99
CA ASP A 10 -1.60 -8.82 8.71
C ASP A 10 -0.78 -9.25 9.92
N PRO A 11 -0.88 -8.51 11.05
CA PRO A 11 -1.50 -7.20 11.18
C PRO A 11 -0.56 -6.06 10.83
N VAL A 12 -1.10 -4.84 10.81
CA VAL A 12 -0.26 -3.64 10.79
C VAL A 12 0.60 -3.59 12.05
N HIS A 13 1.82 -3.10 11.93
CA HIS A 13 2.73 -2.95 13.07
C HIS A 13 3.55 -1.66 12.95
N GLU A 14 4.34 -1.39 13.99
CA GLU A 14 5.10 -0.14 14.07
C GLU A 14 6.06 0.06 12.88
N GLY A 15 6.59 -1.02 12.31
CA GLY A 15 7.44 -0.92 11.13
C GLY A 15 6.70 -0.33 9.93
N HIS A 16 5.46 -0.75 9.71
CA HIS A 16 4.62 -0.18 8.64
C HIS A 16 4.34 1.29 8.89
N LEU A 17 3.97 1.64 10.12
CA LEU A 17 3.64 3.02 10.47
C LEU A 17 4.86 3.93 10.37
N ALA A 18 6.03 3.44 10.76
CA ALA A 18 7.26 4.21 10.66
C ALA A 18 7.59 4.56 9.20
N ILE A 19 7.43 3.60 8.29
CA ILE A 19 7.63 3.84 6.85
C ILE A 19 6.63 4.88 6.35
N ALA A 20 5.34 4.72 6.68
CA ALA A 20 4.31 5.63 6.20
C ALA A 20 4.52 7.04 6.73
N ARG A 21 4.85 7.19 8.01
CA ARG A 21 5.10 8.50 8.62
C ARG A 21 6.34 9.17 8.06
N ALA A 22 7.40 8.41 7.83
CA ALA A 22 8.63 8.92 7.24
C ALA A 22 8.39 9.43 5.82
N ALA A 23 7.62 8.69 5.03
CA ALA A 23 7.28 9.12 3.67
C ALA A 23 6.43 10.38 3.68
N ALA A 24 5.43 10.46 4.57
CA ALA A 24 4.58 11.64 4.69
C ALA A 24 5.41 12.87 5.06
N ALA A 25 6.33 12.72 5.99
CA ALA A 25 7.21 13.82 6.41
C ALA A 25 8.16 14.25 5.29
N ALA A 26 8.78 13.28 4.62
CA ALA A 26 9.77 13.58 3.58
C ALA A 26 9.13 14.22 2.34
N LEU A 27 7.94 13.81 1.97
CA LEU A 27 7.29 14.26 0.75
C LEU A 27 6.27 15.38 0.99
N GLY A 28 5.92 15.64 2.26
CA GLY A 28 4.99 16.71 2.60
C GLY A 28 3.56 16.47 2.15
N HIS A 29 3.15 15.21 2.03
CA HIS A 29 1.81 14.82 1.60
C HIS A 29 1.32 13.64 2.42
N PRO A 30 0.00 13.48 2.57
CA PRO A 30 -0.55 12.31 3.25
C PRO A 30 -0.22 11.02 2.50
N VAL A 31 -0.13 9.93 3.25
CA VAL A 31 0.07 8.58 2.70
C VAL A 31 -1.21 7.78 2.88
N SER A 32 -1.66 7.14 1.82
CA SER A 32 -2.79 6.22 1.85
C SER A 32 -2.28 4.80 1.96
N LEU A 33 -2.60 4.14 3.08
CA LEU A 33 -2.29 2.72 3.26
C LEU A 33 -3.40 1.91 2.58
N MET A 34 -3.00 0.98 1.73
CA MET A 34 -3.93 0.26 0.88
C MET A 34 -3.84 -1.23 1.16
N PRO A 35 -4.68 -1.76 2.06
CA PRO A 35 -4.64 -3.18 2.39
C PRO A 35 -5.10 -4.03 1.22
N ALA A 36 -4.36 -5.12 0.97
CA ALA A 36 -4.68 -6.05 -0.09
C ALA A 36 -5.89 -6.89 0.26
N ALA A 37 -6.64 -7.32 -0.76
CA ALA A 37 -7.74 -8.26 -0.58
C ALA A 37 -7.22 -9.62 -0.11
N ASP A 38 -8.10 -10.44 0.43
CA ASP A 38 -7.73 -11.80 0.79
C ASP A 38 -7.40 -12.59 -0.47
N PRO A 39 -6.24 -13.30 -0.51
CA PRO A 39 -5.90 -14.12 -1.67
C PRO A 39 -6.92 -15.27 -1.83
N PRO A 40 -7.44 -15.52 -3.03
CA PRO A 40 -8.48 -16.51 -3.22
C PRO A 40 -8.04 -17.95 -2.97
N HIS A 41 -6.75 -18.22 -3.01
CA HIS A 41 -6.20 -19.57 -2.84
C HIS A 41 -5.63 -19.83 -1.46
N ARG A 42 -5.83 -18.91 -0.54
CA ARG A 42 -5.14 -18.99 0.73
C ARG A 42 -6.08 -19.41 1.83
N SER A 43 -5.84 -20.59 2.36
CA SER A 43 -6.40 -20.97 3.64
C SER A 43 -5.61 -20.25 4.71
N ARG A 44 -6.24 -19.35 5.44
CA ARG A 44 -5.45 -18.46 6.30
C ARG A 44 -5.85 -18.46 7.73
N PRO A 45 -4.85 -18.55 8.59
CA PRO A 45 -5.05 -18.30 10.02
C PRO A 45 -5.09 -16.82 10.40
N GLY A 46 -4.78 -15.91 9.47
CA GLY A 46 -4.73 -14.50 9.79
C GLY A 46 -6.07 -13.80 9.76
N ALA A 47 -6.08 -12.49 9.97
CA ALA A 47 -7.28 -11.67 9.96
C ALA A 47 -7.83 -11.53 8.55
N SER A 48 -9.16 -11.38 8.44
CA SER A 48 -9.79 -11.09 7.16
C SER A 48 -9.40 -9.72 6.64
N ALA A 49 -9.65 -9.46 5.36
CA ALA A 49 -9.38 -8.16 4.75
C ALA A 49 -10.08 -7.04 5.51
N GLU A 50 -11.35 -7.21 5.86
CA GLU A 50 -12.09 -6.20 6.62
C GLU A 50 -11.51 -5.99 8.02
N GLN A 51 -11.11 -7.06 8.70
CA GLN A 51 -10.49 -6.94 10.01
C GLN A 51 -9.14 -6.22 9.93
N ARG A 52 -8.34 -6.52 8.91
CA ARG A 52 -7.04 -5.86 8.70
C ARG A 52 -7.21 -4.38 8.43
N ALA A 53 -8.19 -4.01 7.60
CA ALA A 53 -8.48 -2.60 7.33
C ALA A 53 -8.96 -1.86 8.57
N THR A 54 -9.80 -2.48 9.38
CA THR A 54 -10.26 -1.88 10.63
C THR A 54 -9.12 -1.66 11.61
N MET A 55 -8.21 -2.63 11.73
CA MET A 55 -7.03 -2.47 12.58
C MET A 55 -6.14 -1.34 12.09
N LEU A 56 -5.98 -1.20 10.76
CA LEU A 56 -5.25 -0.07 10.20
C LEU A 56 -5.88 1.27 10.60
N GLU A 57 -7.18 1.39 10.45
CA GLU A 57 -7.88 2.65 10.79
C GLU A 57 -7.73 3.00 12.26
N LEU A 58 -7.78 2.00 13.14
CA LEU A 58 -7.56 2.23 14.56
C LEU A 58 -6.12 2.67 14.83
N ALA A 59 -5.17 2.06 14.16
CA ALA A 59 -3.75 2.35 14.38
C ALA A 59 -3.37 3.76 13.95
N ILE A 60 -4.05 4.33 12.94
CA ILE A 60 -3.71 5.64 12.39
C ILE A 60 -4.70 6.73 12.78
N ALA A 61 -5.65 6.45 13.66
CA ALA A 61 -6.75 7.38 13.99
C ALA A 61 -6.26 8.75 14.45
N ASP A 62 -5.11 8.81 15.10
CA ASP A 62 -4.55 10.06 15.62
C ASP A 62 -3.65 10.81 14.64
N ASP A 63 -3.41 10.26 13.45
CA ASP A 63 -2.45 10.83 12.53
C ASP A 63 -3.14 11.28 11.23
N ALA A 64 -3.33 12.59 11.11
CA ALA A 64 -3.98 13.18 9.94
C ALA A 64 -3.19 13.01 8.64
N ARG A 65 -1.91 12.62 8.73
CA ARG A 65 -1.07 12.39 7.55
C ARG A 65 -1.28 11.01 6.94
N LEU A 66 -2.03 10.13 7.61
CA LEU A 66 -2.23 8.75 7.16
C LEU A 66 -3.72 8.51 6.92
N ARG A 67 -3.99 7.74 5.87
CA ARG A 67 -5.36 7.37 5.48
C ARG A 67 -5.38 5.90 5.11
N VAL A 68 -6.56 5.30 5.13
CA VAL A 68 -6.76 3.93 4.61
C VAL A 68 -7.58 4.01 3.33
N ASP A 69 -7.09 3.36 2.28
CA ASP A 69 -7.81 3.22 1.01
C ASP A 69 -8.24 1.77 0.88
N ARG A 70 -9.54 1.52 0.88
CA ARG A 70 -10.13 0.19 0.89
C ARG A 70 -10.46 -0.34 -0.50
N ARG A 71 -10.03 0.32 -1.57
CA ARG A 71 -10.48 -0.04 -2.92
C ARG A 71 -10.17 -1.48 -3.32
N GLU A 72 -9.05 -2.05 -2.87
CA GLU A 72 -8.69 -3.42 -3.22
C GLU A 72 -9.56 -4.45 -2.52
N LEU A 73 -10.13 -4.10 -1.38
CA LEU A 73 -10.96 -5.03 -0.59
C LEU A 73 -12.25 -5.40 -1.30
N HIS A 74 -12.76 -4.51 -2.14
CA HIS A 74 -14.06 -4.66 -2.78
C HIS A 74 -13.96 -5.12 -4.24
N ARG A 75 -12.75 -5.35 -4.71
CA ARG A 75 -12.54 -5.75 -6.10
C ARG A 75 -12.80 -7.26 -6.22
N PRO A 76 -13.67 -7.70 -7.18
CA PRO A 76 -13.88 -9.12 -7.39
C PRO A 76 -12.65 -9.76 -8.04
N GLY A 77 -12.33 -10.99 -7.61
CA GLY A 77 -11.19 -11.72 -8.15
C GLY A 77 -9.84 -11.26 -7.65
N PRO A 78 -8.75 -11.72 -8.26
CA PRO A 78 -7.40 -11.34 -7.86
C PRO A 78 -7.19 -9.84 -8.02
N SER A 79 -6.46 -9.24 -7.08
CA SER A 79 -6.12 -7.82 -7.13
C SER A 79 -4.62 -7.69 -7.40
N PHE A 80 -4.28 -6.97 -8.47
CA PHE A 80 -2.89 -6.73 -8.85
C PHE A 80 -2.57 -5.24 -8.75
N THR A 81 -1.35 -4.92 -8.33
CA THR A 81 -0.91 -3.54 -8.18
C THR A 81 -1.07 -2.74 -9.47
N VAL A 82 -0.76 -3.35 -10.63
CA VAL A 82 -0.88 -2.65 -11.91
C VAL A 82 -2.32 -2.20 -12.17
N ASP A 83 -3.30 -3.01 -11.81
CA ASP A 83 -4.70 -2.66 -12.01
C ASP A 83 -5.14 -1.54 -11.07
N THR A 84 -4.67 -1.59 -9.84
CA THR A 84 -4.93 -0.53 -8.86
C THR A 84 -4.34 0.80 -9.31
N LEU A 85 -3.10 0.79 -9.79
CA LEU A 85 -2.45 2.02 -10.28
C LEU A 85 -3.12 2.56 -11.53
N LYS A 86 -3.59 1.69 -12.40
CA LYS A 86 -4.36 2.09 -13.58
C LYS A 86 -5.64 2.82 -13.19
N GLU A 87 -6.33 2.30 -12.17
CA GLU A 87 -7.54 2.93 -11.64
C GLU A 87 -7.25 4.31 -11.03
N VAL A 88 -6.21 4.40 -10.19
CA VAL A 88 -5.81 5.66 -9.58
C VAL A 88 -5.41 6.67 -10.65
N ARG A 89 -4.68 6.24 -11.67
CA ARG A 89 -4.27 7.12 -12.76
C ARG A 89 -5.47 7.66 -13.53
N ALA A 90 -6.50 6.83 -13.73
CA ALA A 90 -7.73 7.27 -14.39
C ALA A 90 -8.48 8.31 -13.56
N GLN A 91 -8.46 8.18 -12.24
CA GLN A 91 -9.10 9.13 -11.32
C GLN A 91 -8.30 10.43 -11.18
N GLN A 92 -6.97 10.35 -11.30
CA GLN A 92 -6.06 11.48 -11.09
C GLN A 92 -5.09 11.58 -12.27
N PRO A 93 -5.57 11.96 -13.46
CA PRO A 93 -4.78 11.85 -14.69
C PRO A 93 -3.53 12.73 -14.72
N ASP A 94 -3.54 13.83 -13.98
CA ASP A 94 -2.45 14.79 -14.01
C ASP A 94 -1.60 14.78 -12.74
N ASP A 95 -1.92 13.91 -11.79
CA ASP A 95 -1.22 13.90 -10.51
C ASP A 95 0.01 12.99 -10.54
N CYS A 96 1.00 13.31 -9.73
CA CYS A 96 2.14 12.44 -9.50
C CYS A 96 1.70 11.30 -8.56
N ILE A 97 1.92 10.06 -8.97
CA ILE A 97 1.57 8.89 -8.18
C ILE A 97 2.86 8.21 -7.74
N ILE A 98 2.99 7.96 -6.45
CA ILE A 98 4.09 7.22 -5.86
C ILE A 98 3.55 5.96 -5.22
N TRP A 99 4.08 4.80 -5.64
CA TRP A 99 3.80 3.52 -5.01
C TRP A 99 4.92 3.20 -4.05
N LEU A 100 4.60 3.19 -2.78
CA LEU A 100 5.54 2.93 -1.70
C LEU A 100 5.44 1.47 -1.30
N MET A 101 6.59 0.82 -1.14
CA MET A 101 6.64 -0.57 -0.70
C MET A 101 7.87 -0.79 0.17
N GLY A 102 7.85 -1.84 0.99
CA GLY A 102 9.04 -2.25 1.71
C GLY A 102 10.14 -2.72 0.77
N ILE A 103 11.37 -2.60 1.20
CA ILE A 103 12.51 -2.97 0.37
C ILE A 103 12.50 -4.45 -0.03
N ASP A 104 11.97 -5.32 0.83
CA ASP A 104 11.86 -6.75 0.54
C ASP A 104 10.89 -7.02 -0.60
N SER A 105 9.78 -6.28 -0.65
CA SER A 105 8.82 -6.37 -1.75
C SER A 105 9.42 -5.84 -3.04
N LEU A 106 10.19 -4.76 -2.96
CA LEU A 106 10.86 -4.19 -4.12
C LEU A 106 11.83 -5.19 -4.74
N ALA A 107 12.54 -5.96 -3.92
CA ALA A 107 13.46 -6.97 -4.40
C ALA A 107 12.78 -8.08 -5.21
N GLN A 108 11.47 -8.26 -5.04
CA GLN A 108 10.67 -9.28 -5.74
C GLN A 108 9.72 -8.68 -6.76
N LEU A 109 9.87 -7.41 -7.08
CA LEU A 109 8.95 -6.69 -7.98
C LEU A 109 8.80 -7.39 -9.33
N ASP A 110 9.86 -7.96 -9.85
CA ASP A 110 9.87 -8.63 -11.15
C ASP A 110 9.04 -9.93 -11.16
N SER A 111 8.56 -10.38 -10.01
CA SER A 111 7.63 -11.52 -9.94
C SER A 111 6.15 -11.09 -10.02
N TRP A 112 5.89 -9.80 -9.99
CA TRP A 112 4.53 -9.28 -9.96
C TRP A 112 3.89 -9.27 -11.35
N HIS A 113 2.59 -9.47 -11.39
CA HIS A 113 1.82 -9.46 -12.63
C HIS A 113 2.01 -8.14 -13.39
N GLN A 114 2.49 -8.23 -14.63
CA GLN A 114 2.73 -7.08 -15.51
C GLN A 114 3.55 -5.97 -14.82
N TRP A 115 4.57 -6.36 -14.07
CA TRP A 115 5.32 -5.44 -13.22
C TRP A 115 5.93 -4.26 -13.98
N GLN A 116 6.34 -4.46 -15.23
CA GLN A 116 6.94 -3.39 -16.03
C GLN A 116 5.94 -2.27 -16.30
N ARG A 117 4.65 -2.59 -16.40
CA ARG A 117 3.61 -1.61 -16.64
C ARG A 117 3.32 -0.72 -15.43
N ILE A 118 3.75 -1.11 -14.25
CA ILE A 118 3.62 -0.28 -13.05
C ILE A 118 4.25 1.08 -13.29
N PHE A 119 5.39 1.11 -13.96
CA PHE A 119 6.12 2.35 -14.21
C PHE A 119 5.42 3.26 -15.24
N ASP A 120 4.46 2.76 -15.98
CA ASP A 120 3.64 3.60 -16.86
C ASP A 120 2.69 4.50 -16.05
N PHE A 121 2.39 4.11 -14.81
CA PHE A 121 1.37 4.79 -14.00
C PHE A 121 1.93 5.50 -12.77
N ALA A 122 3.08 5.05 -12.25
CA ALA A 122 3.57 5.53 -10.97
C ALA A 122 5.08 5.46 -10.88
N HIS A 123 5.63 6.25 -9.96
CA HIS A 123 6.99 6.05 -9.48
C HIS A 123 6.96 5.02 -8.35
N VAL A 124 8.00 4.22 -8.24
CA VAL A 124 8.11 3.21 -7.19
C VAL A 124 9.18 3.66 -6.20
N LEU A 125 8.83 3.64 -4.92
CA LEU A 125 9.72 4.03 -3.85
C LEU A 125 9.83 2.87 -2.87
N GLY A 126 11.04 2.31 -2.73
CA GLY A 126 11.33 1.29 -1.73
C GLY A 126 11.77 1.93 -0.43
N ALA A 127 11.30 1.41 0.69
CA ALA A 127 11.64 1.95 1.99
C ALA A 127 12.06 0.85 2.95
N GLU A 128 13.07 1.15 3.75
CA GLU A 128 13.49 0.27 4.84
C GLU A 128 12.88 0.78 6.14
N ARG A 129 12.57 -0.18 7.03
CA ARG A 129 12.16 0.18 8.38
C ARG A 129 13.32 0.83 9.10
N PRO A 130 13.08 1.90 9.88
CA PRO A 130 14.13 2.44 10.74
C PRO A 130 14.66 1.34 11.66
N GLN A 131 15.99 1.27 11.76
CA GLN A 131 16.60 0.30 12.65
C GLN A 131 16.59 0.83 14.06
N THR A 132 16.11 0.01 14.98
CA THR A 132 16.21 0.27 16.41
C THR A 132 17.37 -0.51 17.00
N ARG A 133 18.09 0.15 17.83
CA ARG A 133 19.21 -0.49 18.52
C ARG A 133 19.06 -0.34 20.01
#